data_f7fa9246e3209e60268b7500e9c40eca
#
_entry.id   f7fa9246e3209e60268b7500e9c40eca
#
_cell.length_a   1.000
_cell.length_b   1.000
_cell.length_c   1.000
_cell.angle_alpha   90.00
_cell.angle_beta   90.00
_cell.angle_gamma   90.00
#
_symmetry.space_group_name_H-M   'P 1'
#
loop_
_entity.id
_entity.type
_entity.pdbx_description
1 polymer ?
#
loop_
_entity_poly.entity_id
_entity_poly.type
_entity_poly.pdbx_seq_one_letter_code
_entity_poly.pdbx_strand_id
1 'polypeptide(L)'
;MHNNILTDKQRKLLPLIKGFSKDYYLVGGTAIALHIGHRRSIDFDLFTGDDIKRRNIRNQIEKDGFAIESVLYEAFDQLHVIVNSVKITFFNFPYEVVHPIDFQGIIRIPALLDLAAMKTYALGGRAKWKDYVDLYFVLKDYHNLKKISSRAAEIFGNSFNAKLFREQLCYFDDIDYSEKVEYVGEEIEENKIKEFLSDIATMRFELQ
;
A
#
# COMPACT_ATOMS: atom_id res chain seq x y z
N MET A 1 8.75 -12.40 6.49
CA MET A 1 7.70 -11.96 5.54
C MET A 1 6.67 -13.05 5.33
N HIS A 2 5.41 -12.67 5.14
CA HIS A 2 4.26 -13.56 5.12
C HIS A 2 3.84 -13.93 3.69
N ASN A 3 4.52 -14.90 3.06
CA ASN A 3 4.23 -15.30 1.67
C ASN A 3 2.85 -15.96 1.47
N ASN A 4 2.25 -16.43 2.54
CA ASN A 4 0.91 -17.05 2.54
C ASN A 4 -0.21 -16.07 2.19
N ILE A 5 0.04 -14.76 2.22
CA ILE A 5 -0.95 -13.74 1.82
C ILE A 5 -1.13 -13.65 0.31
N LEU A 6 -0.15 -14.10 -0.47
CA LEU A 6 -0.22 -14.05 -1.92
C LEU A 6 -1.12 -15.15 -2.47
N THR A 7 -1.96 -14.78 -3.43
CA THR A 7 -2.76 -15.72 -4.22
C THR A 7 -1.89 -16.51 -5.20
N ASP A 8 -2.39 -17.63 -5.72
CA ASP A 8 -1.66 -18.40 -6.73
C ASP A 8 -1.45 -17.61 -8.03
N LYS A 9 -2.38 -16.72 -8.38
CA LYS A 9 -2.23 -15.82 -9.53
C LYS A 9 -1.08 -14.83 -9.33
N GLN A 10 -0.96 -14.24 -8.14
CA GLN A 10 0.15 -13.37 -7.80
C GLN A 10 1.49 -14.11 -7.75
N ARG A 11 1.53 -15.33 -7.19
CA ARG A 11 2.76 -16.15 -7.17
C ARG A 11 3.28 -16.45 -8.58
N LYS A 12 2.38 -16.73 -9.53
CA LYS A 12 2.75 -16.92 -10.94
C LYS A 12 3.35 -15.67 -11.58
N LEU A 13 3.01 -14.48 -11.08
CA LEU A 13 3.53 -13.20 -11.56
C LEU A 13 4.85 -12.77 -10.91
N LEU A 14 5.33 -13.45 -9.86
CA LEU A 14 6.57 -13.02 -9.17
C LEU A 14 7.80 -12.96 -10.10
N PRO A 15 7.99 -13.82 -11.10
CA PRO A 15 9.08 -13.66 -12.08
C PRO A 15 8.95 -12.36 -12.89
N LEU A 16 7.74 -11.99 -13.32
CA LEU A 16 7.46 -10.72 -13.99
C LEU A 16 7.75 -9.52 -13.07
N ILE A 17 7.28 -9.57 -11.81
CA ILE A 17 7.56 -8.52 -10.80
C ILE A 17 9.07 -8.34 -10.60
N LYS A 18 9.82 -9.45 -10.58
CA LYS A 18 11.28 -9.41 -10.51
C LYS A 18 11.91 -8.69 -11.72
N GLY A 19 11.33 -8.82 -12.91
CA GLY A 19 11.76 -8.10 -14.10
C GLY A 19 11.75 -6.58 -13.97
N PHE A 20 10.91 -6.04 -13.05
CA PHE A 20 10.80 -4.61 -12.74
C PHE A 20 11.64 -4.14 -11.54
N SER A 21 12.31 -5.04 -10.83
CA SER A 21 12.99 -4.75 -9.54
C SER A 21 14.14 -3.73 -9.62
N LYS A 22 14.66 -3.47 -10.82
CA LYS A 22 15.73 -2.49 -11.04
C LYS A 22 15.21 -1.05 -10.95
N ASP A 23 14.00 -0.82 -11.47
CA ASP A 23 13.45 0.52 -11.64
C ASP A 23 12.27 0.80 -10.71
N TYR A 24 11.72 -0.24 -10.06
CA TYR A 24 10.52 -0.17 -9.22
C TYR A 24 10.72 -0.86 -7.87
N TYR A 25 9.92 -0.42 -6.88
CA TYR A 25 9.78 -1.04 -5.57
C TYR A 25 8.30 -1.30 -5.26
N LEU A 26 8.00 -2.33 -4.46
CA LEU A 26 6.64 -2.73 -4.13
C LEU A 26 6.15 -1.96 -2.91
N VAL A 27 4.93 -1.42 -3.00
CA VAL A 27 4.24 -0.69 -1.93
C VAL A 27 2.80 -1.18 -1.75
N GLY A 28 1.98 -0.34 -1.16
CA GLY A 28 0.53 -0.56 -1.03
C GLY A 28 0.15 -1.66 -0.04
N GLY A 29 -1.07 -2.14 -0.18
CA GLY A 29 -1.63 -3.16 0.73
C GLY A 29 -0.88 -4.48 0.68
N THR A 30 -0.35 -4.87 -0.49
CA THR A 30 0.43 -6.12 -0.63
C THR A 30 1.76 -6.04 0.13
N ALA A 31 2.46 -4.90 0.06
CA ALA A 31 3.69 -4.71 0.83
C ALA A 31 3.43 -4.75 2.35
N ILE A 32 2.38 -4.08 2.84
CA ILE A 32 1.97 -4.15 4.26
C ILE A 32 1.62 -5.58 4.65
N ALA A 33 0.80 -6.26 3.84
CA ALA A 33 0.40 -7.64 4.12
C ALA A 33 1.60 -8.61 4.14
N LEU A 34 2.60 -8.42 3.28
CA LEU A 34 3.86 -9.18 3.33
C LEU A 34 4.63 -8.95 4.64
N HIS A 35 4.57 -7.73 5.21
CA HIS A 35 5.20 -7.44 6.51
C HIS A 35 4.51 -8.11 7.68
N ILE A 36 3.17 -8.01 7.78
CA ILE A 36 2.43 -8.32 9.02
C ILE A 36 1.44 -9.48 8.90
N GLY A 37 1.09 -9.92 7.69
CA GLY A 37 0.31 -11.14 7.48
C GLY A 37 -1.16 -11.08 7.86
N HIS A 38 -1.74 -9.91 8.05
CA HIS A 38 -3.09 -9.71 8.63
C HIS A 38 -4.24 -9.98 7.66
N ARG A 39 -4.03 -9.75 6.36
CA ARG A 39 -5.03 -9.98 5.32
C ARG A 39 -4.38 -10.33 3.98
N ARG A 40 -5.17 -10.83 3.04
CA ARG A 40 -4.75 -10.94 1.64
C ARG A 40 -4.82 -9.57 0.96
N SER A 41 -3.93 -9.37 0.00
CA SER A 41 -3.96 -8.23 -0.92
C SER A 41 -3.66 -8.76 -2.31
N ILE A 42 -4.55 -8.47 -3.26
CA ILE A 42 -4.59 -9.14 -4.57
C ILE A 42 -3.92 -8.33 -5.69
N ASP A 43 -3.48 -7.11 -5.42
CA ASP A 43 -2.87 -6.20 -6.39
C ASP A 43 -1.35 -6.10 -6.17
N PHE A 44 -0.62 -5.62 -7.18
CA PHE A 44 0.76 -5.16 -7.04
C PHE A 44 0.84 -3.66 -7.35
N ASP A 45 1.30 -2.87 -6.40
CA ASP A 45 1.56 -1.44 -6.57
C ASP A 45 3.08 -1.24 -6.67
N LEU A 46 3.58 -0.94 -7.87
CA LEU A 46 4.98 -0.76 -8.21
C LEU A 46 5.27 0.72 -8.40
N PHE A 47 6.05 1.30 -7.49
CA PHE A 47 6.38 2.72 -7.50
C PHE A 47 7.82 2.95 -7.94
N THR A 48 8.06 4.10 -8.54
CA THR A 48 9.38 4.59 -8.95
C THR A 48 9.50 6.09 -8.73
N GLY A 49 10.71 6.61 -8.54
CA GLY A 49 10.99 8.05 -8.58
C GLY A 49 11.23 8.59 -10.00
N ASP A 50 11.32 7.70 -10.99
CA ASP A 50 11.60 8.04 -12.39
C ASP A 50 10.32 8.12 -13.24
N ASP A 51 10.45 8.70 -14.43
CA ASP A 51 9.36 8.77 -15.41
C ASP A 51 8.87 7.38 -15.84
N ILE A 52 7.56 7.22 -15.97
CA ILE A 52 6.93 5.98 -16.42
C ILE A 52 7.18 5.74 -17.91
N LYS A 53 7.99 4.73 -18.22
CA LYS A 53 8.29 4.29 -19.59
C LYS A 53 7.30 3.20 -20.02
N ARG A 54 6.06 3.59 -20.29
CA ARG A 54 4.93 2.68 -20.60
C ARG A 54 5.24 1.64 -21.69
N ARG A 55 5.96 2.04 -22.73
CA ARG A 55 6.37 1.11 -23.80
C ARG A 55 7.30 0.01 -23.25
N ASN A 56 8.25 0.38 -22.39
CA ASN A 56 9.17 -0.58 -21.80
C ASN A 56 8.44 -1.56 -20.87
N ILE A 57 7.45 -1.07 -20.11
CA ILE A 57 6.59 -1.90 -19.24
C ILE A 57 5.84 -2.94 -20.10
N ARG A 58 5.18 -2.51 -21.17
CA ARG A 58 4.45 -3.40 -22.09
C ARG A 58 5.38 -4.46 -22.70
N ASN A 59 6.53 -4.04 -23.22
CA ASN A 59 7.53 -4.93 -23.80
C ASN A 59 8.05 -5.95 -22.79
N GLN A 60 8.26 -5.56 -21.53
CA GLN A 60 8.70 -6.47 -20.48
C GLN A 60 7.63 -7.52 -20.15
N ILE A 61 6.35 -7.11 -20.06
CA ILE A 61 5.23 -8.02 -19.82
C ILE A 61 5.15 -9.07 -20.92
N GLU A 62 5.22 -8.64 -22.19
CA GLU A 62 5.20 -9.55 -23.35
C GLU A 62 6.42 -10.47 -23.40
N LYS A 63 7.61 -9.93 -23.14
CA LYS A 63 8.88 -10.69 -23.11
C LYS A 63 8.85 -11.82 -22.08
N ASP A 64 8.23 -11.58 -20.93
CA ASP A 64 8.09 -12.58 -19.87
C ASP A 64 6.94 -13.56 -20.12
N GLY A 65 6.31 -13.52 -21.30
CA GLY A 65 5.27 -14.46 -21.73
C GLY A 65 3.88 -14.16 -21.20
N PHE A 66 3.64 -12.95 -20.69
CA PHE A 66 2.33 -12.52 -20.22
C PHE A 66 1.64 -11.60 -21.23
N ALA A 67 0.30 -11.56 -21.19
CA ALA A 67 -0.50 -10.61 -21.95
C ALA A 67 -1.15 -9.60 -21.02
N ILE A 68 -1.27 -8.34 -21.47
CA ILE A 68 -2.12 -7.35 -20.81
C ILE A 68 -3.57 -7.65 -21.21
N GLU A 69 -4.37 -8.08 -20.24
CA GLU A 69 -5.79 -8.40 -20.42
C GLU A 69 -6.63 -7.12 -20.61
N SER A 70 -6.29 -6.08 -19.85
CA SER A 70 -6.91 -4.75 -19.97
C SER A 70 -6.02 -3.65 -19.42
N VAL A 71 -6.22 -2.43 -19.92
CA VAL A 71 -5.66 -1.20 -19.38
C VAL A 71 -6.79 -0.48 -18.66
N LEU A 72 -6.67 -0.38 -17.31
CA LEU A 72 -7.68 0.26 -16.48
C LEU A 72 -7.54 1.78 -16.44
N TYR A 73 -6.28 2.24 -16.43
CA TYR A 73 -5.95 3.66 -16.40
C TYR A 73 -4.56 3.89 -16.98
N GLU A 74 -4.40 4.98 -17.71
CA GLU A 74 -3.11 5.40 -18.28
C GLU A 74 -3.03 6.93 -18.26
N ALA A 75 -1.94 7.43 -17.64
CA ALA A 75 -1.58 8.85 -17.63
C ALA A 75 -0.05 8.99 -17.81
N PHE A 76 0.44 10.23 -17.80
CA PHE A 76 1.89 10.48 -17.95
C PHE A 76 2.70 9.86 -16.80
N ASP A 77 2.14 9.83 -15.59
CA ASP A 77 2.74 9.38 -14.33
C ASP A 77 2.26 7.99 -13.86
N GLN A 78 1.29 7.37 -14.55
CA GLN A 78 0.67 6.13 -14.10
C GLN A 78 0.30 5.20 -15.25
N LEU A 79 0.37 3.88 -14.97
CA LEU A 79 -0.20 2.84 -15.81
C LEU A 79 -0.79 1.74 -14.93
N HIS A 80 -2.10 1.50 -15.05
CA HIS A 80 -2.80 0.42 -14.36
C HIS A 80 -3.26 -0.63 -15.37
N VAL A 81 -2.79 -1.85 -15.21
CA VAL A 81 -3.09 -2.96 -16.12
C VAL A 81 -3.58 -4.19 -15.35
N ILE A 82 -4.32 -5.04 -16.04
CA ILE A 82 -4.62 -6.40 -15.59
C ILE A 82 -3.73 -7.39 -16.34
N VAL A 83 -3.01 -8.21 -15.59
CA VAL A 83 -2.16 -9.29 -16.11
C VAL A 83 -2.44 -10.53 -15.26
N ASN A 84 -2.76 -11.68 -15.87
CA ASN A 84 -3.15 -12.91 -15.18
C ASN A 84 -4.26 -12.70 -14.13
N SER A 85 -5.22 -11.83 -14.44
CA SER A 85 -6.32 -11.38 -13.57
C SER A 85 -5.85 -10.69 -12.27
N VAL A 86 -4.64 -10.16 -12.24
CA VAL A 86 -4.08 -9.37 -11.13
C VAL A 86 -3.89 -7.93 -11.64
N LYS A 87 -4.34 -6.96 -10.85
CA LYS A 87 -4.04 -5.56 -11.14
C LYS A 87 -2.59 -5.26 -10.77
N ILE A 88 -1.87 -4.66 -11.72
CA ILE A 88 -0.54 -4.11 -11.49
C ILE A 88 -0.61 -2.61 -11.76
N THR A 89 -0.26 -1.82 -10.75
CA THR A 89 -0.13 -0.37 -10.84
C THR A 89 1.35 -0.01 -10.96
N PHE A 90 1.71 0.74 -11.98
CA PHE A 90 3.00 1.42 -12.09
C PHE A 90 2.76 2.92 -11.85
N PHE A 91 3.53 3.51 -10.93
CA PHE A 91 3.32 4.90 -10.56
C PHE A 91 4.65 5.64 -10.32
N ASN A 92 4.79 6.81 -10.97
CA ASN A 92 5.84 7.77 -10.65
C ASN A 92 5.44 8.51 -9.37
N PHE A 93 6.10 8.16 -8.26
CA PHE A 93 5.79 8.71 -6.96
C PHE A 93 6.70 9.90 -6.65
N PRO A 94 6.15 11.11 -6.43
CA PRO A 94 6.94 12.34 -6.38
C PRO A 94 7.72 12.53 -5.07
N TYR A 95 7.67 11.57 -4.14
CA TYR A 95 8.36 11.63 -2.86
C TYR A 95 9.40 10.52 -2.76
N GLU A 96 10.53 10.84 -2.14
CA GLU A 96 11.58 9.86 -1.90
C GLU A 96 11.21 8.94 -0.74
N VAL A 97 11.15 7.63 -1.01
CA VAL A 97 10.90 6.58 -0.01
C VAL A 97 12.00 5.54 -0.07
N VAL A 98 12.71 5.36 1.04
CA VAL A 98 13.75 4.35 1.15
C VAL A 98 13.10 2.95 1.21
N HIS A 99 13.61 2.01 0.40
CA HIS A 99 13.07 0.65 0.28
C HIS A 99 14.15 -0.42 0.50
N PRO A 100 14.68 -0.53 1.75
CA PRO A 100 15.86 -1.34 2.06
C PRO A 100 15.57 -2.84 2.12
N ILE A 101 14.30 -3.23 2.26
CA ILE A 101 13.93 -4.61 2.57
C ILE A 101 13.82 -5.42 1.29
N ASP A 102 14.59 -6.51 1.22
CA ASP A 102 14.53 -7.41 0.09
C ASP A 102 13.43 -8.45 0.26
N PHE A 103 12.51 -8.52 -0.69
CA PHE A 103 11.53 -9.58 -0.77
C PHE A 103 12.04 -10.74 -1.62
N GLN A 104 12.79 -11.65 -1.00
CA GLN A 104 13.27 -12.91 -1.59
C GLN A 104 14.05 -12.76 -2.91
N GLY A 105 14.81 -11.69 -3.08
CA GLY A 105 15.51 -11.41 -4.34
C GLY A 105 14.56 -11.11 -5.52
N ILE A 106 13.29 -10.83 -5.24
CA ILE A 106 12.27 -10.50 -6.24
C ILE A 106 12.17 -8.99 -6.41
N ILE A 107 11.90 -8.26 -5.33
CA ILE A 107 11.72 -6.80 -5.37
C ILE A 107 12.01 -6.18 -4.01
N ARG A 108 12.39 -4.91 -3.99
CA ARG A 108 12.56 -4.12 -2.76
C ARG A 108 11.22 -3.61 -2.24
N ILE A 109 11.15 -3.46 -0.91
CA ILE A 109 9.96 -2.98 -0.18
C ILE A 109 10.42 -1.94 0.86
N PRO A 110 9.67 -0.84 1.07
CA PRO A 110 9.90 0.07 2.19
C PRO A 110 9.70 -0.61 3.55
N ALA A 111 10.27 0.00 4.60
CA ALA A 111 9.98 -0.41 5.97
C ALA A 111 8.49 -0.22 6.30
N LEU A 112 7.97 -0.99 7.26
CA LEU A 112 6.56 -0.94 7.64
C LEU A 112 6.12 0.47 8.07
N LEU A 113 7.00 1.22 8.76
CA LEU A 113 6.72 2.60 9.16
C LEU A 113 6.54 3.53 7.95
N ASP A 114 7.37 3.37 6.91
CA ASP A 114 7.26 4.15 5.67
C ASP A 114 5.97 3.81 4.91
N LEU A 115 5.62 2.52 4.82
CA LEU A 115 4.37 2.08 4.23
C LEU A 115 3.15 2.61 5.00
N ALA A 116 3.21 2.64 6.33
CA ALA A 116 2.16 3.24 7.16
C ALA A 116 2.05 4.75 6.91
N ALA A 117 3.17 5.47 6.82
CA ALA A 117 3.17 6.89 6.45
C ALA A 117 2.58 7.12 5.05
N MET A 118 2.93 6.29 4.05
CA MET A 118 2.32 6.35 2.71
C MET A 118 0.81 6.07 2.75
N LYS A 119 0.36 5.20 3.65
CA LYS A 119 -1.07 4.91 3.85
C LYS A 119 -1.83 6.12 4.39
N THR A 120 -1.23 6.94 5.26
CA THR A 120 -1.86 8.19 5.76
C THR A 120 -2.10 9.17 4.61
N TYR A 121 -1.15 9.29 3.68
CA TYR A 121 -1.28 10.13 2.50
C TYR A 121 -2.36 9.61 1.55
N ALA A 122 -2.42 8.28 1.32
CA ALA A 122 -3.45 7.65 0.51
C ALA A 122 -4.86 7.87 1.08
N LEU A 123 -5.01 7.79 2.42
CA LEU A 123 -6.28 8.03 3.12
C LEU A 123 -6.78 9.46 2.92
N GLY A 124 -5.87 10.44 2.78
CA GLY A 124 -6.20 11.84 2.46
C GLY A 124 -6.84 12.04 1.09
N GLY A 125 -6.62 11.13 0.15
CA GLY A 125 -7.17 11.19 -1.21
C GLY A 125 -8.32 10.24 -1.49
N ARG A 126 -8.55 9.25 -0.59
CA ARG A 126 -9.59 8.22 -0.73
C ARG A 126 -9.89 7.55 0.60
N ALA A 127 -11.13 7.16 0.85
CA ALA A 127 -11.57 6.50 2.09
C ALA A 127 -11.86 5.01 1.85
N LYS A 128 -10.87 4.21 1.46
CA LYS A 128 -11.07 2.76 1.26
C LYS A 128 -11.00 2.01 2.58
N TRP A 129 -11.98 1.14 2.88
CA TRP A 129 -12.02 0.35 4.11
C TRP A 129 -10.73 -0.43 4.37
N LYS A 130 -10.12 -1.00 3.34
CA LYS A 130 -8.83 -1.71 3.46
C LYS A 130 -7.71 -0.85 4.04
N ASP A 131 -7.74 0.46 3.81
CA ASP A 131 -6.72 1.37 4.32
C ASP A 131 -6.87 1.58 5.83
N TYR A 132 -8.10 1.62 6.35
CA TYR A 132 -8.40 1.64 7.78
C TYR A 132 -8.00 0.32 8.46
N VAL A 133 -8.28 -0.81 7.84
CA VAL A 133 -7.85 -2.13 8.34
C VAL A 133 -6.33 -2.22 8.43
N ASP A 134 -5.59 -1.82 7.40
CA ASP A 134 -4.13 -1.80 7.43
C ASP A 134 -3.60 -0.94 8.58
N LEU A 135 -4.15 0.29 8.74
CA LEU A 135 -3.75 1.20 9.81
C LEU A 135 -4.12 0.67 11.20
N TYR A 136 -5.27 0.01 11.35
CA TYR A 136 -5.65 -0.63 12.61
C TYR A 136 -4.56 -1.62 13.09
N PHE A 137 -4.15 -2.56 12.24
CA PHE A 137 -3.14 -3.55 12.63
C PHE A 137 -1.78 -2.92 12.88
N VAL A 138 -1.38 -1.94 12.05
CA VAL A 138 -0.10 -1.25 12.24
C VAL A 138 -0.10 -0.44 13.54
N LEU A 139 -1.17 0.30 13.84
CA LEU A 139 -1.30 1.13 15.05
C LEU A 139 -1.43 0.29 16.32
N LYS A 140 -2.09 -0.87 16.23
CA LYS A 140 -2.29 -1.75 17.36
C LYS A 140 -1.01 -2.48 17.78
N ASP A 141 -0.25 -3.02 16.83
CA ASP A 141 0.77 -4.01 17.13
C ASP A 141 2.21 -3.56 16.81
N TYR A 142 2.41 -2.50 16.01
CA TYR A 142 3.74 -2.16 15.48
C TYR A 142 4.20 -0.72 15.75
N HIS A 143 3.39 0.26 15.43
CA HIS A 143 3.77 1.68 15.49
C HIS A 143 2.65 2.54 16.06
N ASN A 144 2.99 3.49 16.92
CA ASN A 144 2.01 4.45 17.43
C ASN A 144 1.76 5.58 16.43
N LEU A 145 0.63 6.29 16.64
CA LEU A 145 0.18 7.38 15.78
C LEU A 145 1.22 8.50 15.66
N LYS A 146 1.94 8.82 16.74
CA LYS A 146 2.99 9.87 16.75
C LYS A 146 4.13 9.52 15.80
N LYS A 147 4.64 8.27 15.83
CA LYS A 147 5.71 7.82 14.93
C LYS A 147 5.27 7.84 13.48
N ILE A 148 4.05 7.36 13.18
CA ILE A 148 3.53 7.36 11.81
C ILE A 148 3.36 8.80 11.31
N SER A 149 2.77 9.71 12.12
CA SER A 149 2.60 11.11 11.75
C SER A 149 3.93 11.84 11.55
N SER A 150 4.93 11.60 12.42
CA SER A 150 6.26 12.18 12.26
C SER A 150 6.91 11.70 10.96
N ARG A 151 6.82 10.39 10.67
CA ARG A 151 7.39 9.85 9.44
C ARG A 151 6.67 10.36 8.19
N ALA A 152 5.34 10.51 8.24
CA ALA A 152 4.57 11.12 7.15
C ALA A 152 4.97 12.58 6.92
N ALA A 153 5.21 13.36 7.99
CA ALA A 153 5.70 14.73 7.86
C ALA A 153 7.11 14.80 7.26
N GLU A 154 8.00 13.85 7.59
CA GLU A 154 9.34 13.76 6.98
C GLU A 154 9.26 13.46 5.47
N ILE A 155 8.40 12.50 5.04
CA ILE A 155 8.29 12.10 3.64
C ILE A 155 7.55 13.16 2.82
N PHE A 156 6.43 13.68 3.32
CA PHE A 156 5.50 14.50 2.54
C PHE A 156 5.61 16.01 2.80
N GLY A 157 6.34 16.40 3.84
CA GLY A 157 6.50 17.82 4.21
C GLY A 157 5.15 18.53 4.33
N ASN A 158 5.00 19.65 3.64
CA ASN A 158 3.78 20.47 3.65
C ASN A 158 2.55 19.79 3.03
N SER A 159 2.71 18.68 2.31
CA SER A 159 1.59 17.91 1.74
C SER A 159 0.93 17.00 2.78
N PHE A 160 1.49 16.85 3.97
CA PHE A 160 0.90 16.09 5.08
C PHE A 160 0.35 17.02 6.15
N ASN A 161 -0.88 16.73 6.60
CA ASN A 161 -1.52 17.43 7.71
C ASN A 161 -1.93 16.43 8.80
N ALA A 162 -1.18 16.45 9.92
CA ALA A 162 -1.40 15.53 11.03
C ALA A 162 -2.79 15.67 11.69
N LYS A 163 -3.36 16.90 11.73
CA LYS A 163 -4.70 17.13 12.24
C LYS A 163 -5.75 16.51 11.32
N LEU A 164 -5.65 16.76 10.02
CA LEU A 164 -6.56 16.17 9.03
C LEU A 164 -6.47 14.64 9.03
N PHE A 165 -5.27 14.07 9.14
CA PHE A 165 -5.12 12.61 9.26
C PHE A 165 -5.86 12.04 10.47
N ARG A 166 -5.79 12.70 11.62
CA ARG A 166 -6.54 12.28 12.82
C ARG A 166 -8.05 12.39 12.61
N GLU A 167 -8.54 13.48 12.00
CA GLU A 167 -9.93 13.64 11.65
C GLU A 167 -10.42 12.52 10.72
N GLN A 168 -9.63 12.16 9.73
CA GLN A 168 -9.96 11.05 8.82
C GLN A 168 -10.00 9.68 9.51
N LEU A 169 -9.12 9.43 10.49
CA LEU A 169 -9.12 8.17 11.24
C LEU A 169 -10.41 7.92 12.04
N CYS A 170 -11.18 8.97 12.37
CA CYS A 170 -12.45 8.88 13.08
C CYS A 170 -13.67 9.32 12.23
N TYR A 171 -13.48 9.52 10.92
CA TYR A 171 -14.56 9.82 9.99
C TYR A 171 -14.85 8.62 9.10
N PHE A 172 -16.08 8.10 9.14
CA PHE A 172 -16.42 6.83 8.50
C PHE A 172 -17.62 6.92 7.54
N ASP A 173 -18.18 8.11 7.31
CA ASP A 173 -19.41 8.27 6.54
C ASP A 173 -19.21 8.12 5.03
N ASP A 174 -17.98 8.33 4.53
CA ASP A 174 -17.63 8.27 3.12
C ASP A 174 -16.81 7.03 2.73
N ILE A 175 -16.78 6.02 3.60
CA ILE A 175 -15.95 4.81 3.37
C ILE A 175 -16.43 4.03 2.15
N ASP A 176 -15.48 3.74 1.25
CA ASP A 176 -15.66 2.82 0.14
C ASP A 176 -15.42 1.37 0.58
N TYR A 177 -16.49 0.59 0.64
CA TYR A 177 -16.51 -0.85 0.95
C TYR A 177 -16.51 -1.74 -0.31
N SER A 178 -16.32 -1.19 -1.49
CA SER A 178 -16.38 -1.94 -2.77
C SER A 178 -15.37 -3.09 -2.83
N GLU A 179 -14.27 -2.98 -2.09
CA GLU A 179 -13.23 -3.99 -2.03
C GLU A 179 -13.28 -4.76 -0.70
N LYS A 180 -13.73 -6.01 -0.76
CA LYS A 180 -13.83 -6.90 0.42
C LYS A 180 -12.45 -7.15 1.04
N VAL A 181 -12.38 -7.12 2.38
CA VAL A 181 -11.20 -7.54 3.15
C VAL A 181 -11.23 -9.05 3.35
N GLU A 182 -10.15 -9.73 2.98
CA GLU A 182 -9.96 -11.17 3.23
C GLU A 182 -8.89 -11.33 4.31
N TYR A 183 -9.32 -11.50 5.55
CA TYR A 183 -8.43 -11.66 6.70
C TYR A 183 -7.63 -12.97 6.61
N VAL A 184 -6.40 -12.95 7.12
CA VAL A 184 -5.59 -14.15 7.36
C VAL A 184 -5.57 -14.38 8.86
N GLY A 185 -6.39 -15.34 9.33
CA GLY A 185 -6.64 -15.56 10.75
C GLY A 185 -8.02 -15.10 11.18
N GLU A 186 -8.13 -14.53 12.38
CA GLU A 186 -9.40 -14.08 12.92
C GLU A 186 -9.87 -12.79 12.24
N GLU A 187 -11.12 -12.78 11.80
CA GLU A 187 -11.80 -11.58 11.29
C GLU A 187 -12.09 -10.63 12.45
N ILE A 188 -11.76 -9.36 12.28
CA ILE A 188 -12.03 -8.32 13.25
C ILE A 188 -13.31 -7.59 12.87
N GLU A 189 -14.24 -7.48 13.83
CA GLU A 189 -15.47 -6.74 13.64
C GLU A 189 -15.20 -5.28 13.29
N GLU A 190 -15.95 -4.76 12.33
CA GLU A 190 -15.81 -3.39 11.83
C GLU A 190 -15.90 -2.34 12.94
N ASN A 191 -16.88 -2.47 13.84
CA ASN A 191 -17.05 -1.53 14.96
C ASN A 191 -15.84 -1.50 15.88
N LYS A 192 -15.20 -2.64 16.14
CA LYS A 192 -13.98 -2.71 16.94
C LYS A 192 -12.81 -1.96 16.31
N ILE A 193 -12.69 -2.02 14.99
CA ILE A 193 -11.69 -1.25 14.24
C ILE A 193 -11.99 0.25 14.34
N LYS A 194 -13.24 0.66 14.10
CA LYS A 194 -13.69 2.05 14.17
C LYS A 194 -13.49 2.65 15.56
N GLU A 195 -13.89 1.95 16.61
CA GLU A 195 -13.71 2.38 18.01
C GLU A 195 -12.22 2.57 18.32
N PHE A 196 -11.39 1.59 18.02
CA PHE A 196 -9.94 1.68 18.25
C PHE A 196 -9.29 2.86 17.51
N LEU A 197 -9.63 3.06 16.23
CA LEU A 197 -9.07 4.17 15.45
C LEU A 197 -9.56 5.52 15.97
N SER A 198 -10.83 5.64 16.38
CA SER A 198 -11.40 6.84 16.99
C SER A 198 -10.73 7.17 18.32
N ASP A 199 -10.50 6.18 19.17
CA ASP A 199 -9.82 6.35 20.45
C ASP A 199 -8.39 6.89 20.24
N ILE A 200 -7.63 6.26 19.34
CA ILE A 200 -6.28 6.72 19.03
C ILE A 200 -6.28 8.11 18.41
N ALA A 201 -7.22 8.40 17.51
CA ALA A 201 -7.33 9.71 16.86
C ALA A 201 -7.65 10.85 17.85
N THR A 202 -8.37 10.56 18.91
CA THR A 202 -8.81 11.57 19.93
C THR A 202 -7.88 11.66 21.14
N MET A 203 -6.96 10.70 21.33
CA MET A 203 -5.98 10.77 22.42
C MET A 203 -5.21 12.10 22.39
N ARG A 204 -5.09 12.75 23.55
CA ARG A 204 -4.18 13.90 23.70
C ARG A 204 -2.74 13.40 23.62
N PHE A 205 -1.95 13.96 22.72
CA PHE A 205 -0.51 13.81 22.83
C PHE A 205 -0.07 14.65 24.03
N GLU A 206 0.39 14.01 25.09
CA GLU A 206 1.21 14.72 26.06
C GLU A 206 2.46 15.21 25.32
N LEU A 207 2.59 16.53 25.21
CA LEU A 207 3.80 17.17 24.74
C LEU A 207 4.89 16.87 25.78
N GLN A 208 5.76 15.89 25.49
CA GLN A 208 7.03 15.72 26.18
C GLN A 208 8.09 16.48 25.41
#